data_f2fa82e1959346b1088dc4d43a233476
#
_entry.id   f2fa82e1959346b1088dc4d43a233476
#
_cell.length_a   1.000
_cell.length_b   1.000
_cell.length_c   1.000
_cell.angle_alpha   90.00
_cell.angle_beta   90.00
_cell.angle_gamma   90.00
#
_symmetry.space_group_name_H-M   'P 1'
#
loop_
_entity.id
_entity.type
_entity.pdbx_description
1 polymer ?
#
loop_
_entity_poly.entity_id
_entity_poly.type
_entity_poly.pdbx_seq_one_letter_code
_entity_poly.pdbx_strand_id
1 'polypeptide(L)'
;MTEAAKPAPPATFQELLLRLEAFWAEHGCLVGQSYGSEVGAGTFNPHTFLRAIGPEPWNVAYCEPSRRPTDGRYGENPNRLQSFHQYQVILKPSPLEIQELYLDSLRALGTDPQQHDIRFVEDDWESPTLGAWGLGWQVWLDGLEISQFTYFQQCGGYDCKPISGELTYGLERIAMYLQDKDDVYELEYGAGVKYGEVFQRSEWEWSTFNFERADVEQHQRHFDDHERECLQLLGLSDRKGKGGKLAWIETDPLKRLVLPAYDQVVKCSHLFNVLDARGAISVTVGGHACQLWSHQFPHAHTHVHAHTIRMHM
;
A
#
# COMPACT_ATOMS: atom_id res chain seq x y z
N MET A 1 -39.40 2.83 -16.02
CA MET A 1 -38.24 2.96 -15.10
C MET A 1 -37.46 4.14 -15.63
N THR A 2 -37.46 5.26 -14.93
CA THR A 2 -36.64 6.42 -15.27
C THR A 2 -35.17 6.04 -15.07
N GLU A 3 -34.41 6.06 -16.14
CA GLU A 3 -32.94 5.91 -16.10
C GLU A 3 -32.38 6.96 -15.11
N ALA A 4 -31.77 6.51 -14.05
CA ALA A 4 -31.12 7.41 -13.08
C ALA A 4 -30.09 8.24 -13.83
N ALA A 5 -30.15 9.55 -13.71
CA ALA A 5 -29.20 10.44 -14.38
C ALA A 5 -27.77 10.06 -13.95
N LYS A 6 -26.92 9.86 -14.95
CA LYS A 6 -25.47 9.56 -14.72
C LYS A 6 -24.87 10.66 -13.83
N PRO A 7 -24.14 10.31 -12.76
CA PRO A 7 -23.50 11.33 -11.94
C PRO A 7 -22.46 12.09 -12.77
N ALA A 8 -22.40 13.40 -12.59
CA ALA A 8 -21.34 14.20 -13.20
C ALA A 8 -19.97 13.80 -12.60
N PRO A 9 -18.86 13.84 -13.36
CA PRO A 9 -17.54 13.59 -12.81
C PRO A 9 -17.23 14.50 -11.61
N PRO A 10 -16.42 14.05 -10.63
CA PRO A 10 -15.99 14.90 -9.53
C PRO A 10 -15.16 16.07 -10.05
N ALA A 11 -15.47 17.26 -9.58
CA ALA A 11 -14.80 18.48 -10.01
C ALA A 11 -13.45 18.70 -9.30
N THR A 12 -13.21 17.99 -8.17
CA THR A 12 -12.01 18.14 -7.36
C THR A 12 -11.47 16.79 -6.89
N PHE A 13 -10.18 16.77 -6.51
CA PHE A 13 -9.54 15.60 -5.92
C PHE A 13 -10.24 15.16 -4.60
N GLN A 14 -10.66 16.14 -3.78
CA GLN A 14 -11.39 15.83 -2.55
C GLN A 14 -12.74 15.19 -2.84
N GLU A 15 -13.46 15.66 -3.85
CA GLU A 15 -14.74 15.06 -4.21
C GLU A 15 -14.58 13.62 -4.74
N LEU A 16 -13.52 13.37 -5.51
CA LEU A 16 -13.15 12.01 -5.95
C LEU A 16 -12.99 11.06 -4.75
N LEU A 17 -12.21 11.48 -3.76
CA LEU A 17 -11.96 10.67 -2.55
C LEU A 17 -13.26 10.40 -1.80
N LEU A 18 -14.06 11.44 -1.53
CA LEU A 18 -15.33 11.31 -0.80
C LEU A 18 -16.33 10.39 -1.52
N ARG A 19 -16.36 10.41 -2.84
CA ARG A 19 -17.24 9.51 -3.62
C ARG A 19 -16.81 8.05 -3.53
N LEU A 20 -15.50 7.77 -3.57
CA LEU A 20 -14.98 6.41 -3.36
C LEU A 20 -15.29 5.92 -1.95
N GLU A 21 -15.08 6.76 -0.93
CA GLU A 21 -15.42 6.42 0.45
C GLU A 21 -16.91 6.07 0.61
N ALA A 22 -17.78 6.91 0.07
CA ALA A 22 -19.24 6.68 0.11
C ALA A 22 -19.60 5.38 -0.61
N PHE A 23 -19.10 5.18 -1.83
CA PHE A 23 -19.39 3.98 -2.62
C PHE A 23 -18.98 2.70 -1.86
N TRP A 24 -17.77 2.63 -1.36
CA TRP A 24 -17.30 1.43 -0.69
C TRP A 24 -17.93 1.22 0.69
N ALA A 25 -18.30 2.30 1.39
CA ALA A 25 -19.10 2.20 2.62
C ALA A 25 -20.46 1.59 2.35
N GLU A 26 -21.16 2.02 1.28
CA GLU A 26 -22.45 1.46 0.84
C GLU A 26 -22.35 -0.01 0.42
N HIS A 27 -21.16 -0.45 -0.04
CA HIS A 27 -20.88 -1.83 -0.41
C HIS A 27 -20.27 -2.68 0.75
N GLY A 28 -20.45 -2.21 1.98
CA GLY A 28 -20.14 -2.98 3.20
C GLY A 28 -18.68 -2.96 3.62
N CYS A 29 -17.86 -2.03 3.10
CA CYS A 29 -16.52 -1.83 3.59
C CYS A 29 -16.49 -0.93 4.84
N LEU A 30 -15.66 -1.27 5.81
CA LEU A 30 -15.23 -0.34 6.82
C LEU A 30 -14.41 0.78 6.15
N VAL A 31 -14.75 2.04 6.38
CA VAL A 31 -13.89 3.17 5.96
C VAL A 31 -12.76 3.30 6.97
N GLY A 32 -11.59 2.82 6.55
CA GLY A 32 -10.37 2.83 7.36
C GLY A 32 -9.64 4.17 7.29
N GLN A 33 -8.58 4.28 8.07
CA GLN A 33 -7.69 5.44 8.07
C GLN A 33 -6.30 5.04 7.55
N SER A 34 -5.55 6.02 7.06
CA SER A 34 -4.13 5.82 6.73
C SER A 34 -3.34 5.33 7.94
N TYR A 35 -2.28 4.59 7.71
CA TYR A 35 -1.50 3.96 8.78
C TYR A 35 -0.73 4.96 9.65
N GLY A 36 -0.29 6.07 9.06
CA GLY A 36 0.47 7.08 9.76
C GLY A 36 1.99 6.85 9.78
N SER A 37 2.46 5.72 9.27
CA SER A 37 3.89 5.46 9.00
C SER A 37 4.16 5.56 7.49
N GLU A 38 5.42 5.80 7.10
CA GLU A 38 5.82 5.86 5.70
C GLU A 38 5.74 4.48 5.05
N VAL A 39 4.80 4.32 4.12
CA VAL A 39 4.59 3.08 3.36
C VAL A 39 4.83 3.30 1.86
N GLY A 40 5.35 2.30 1.18
CA GLY A 40 5.56 2.34 -0.27
C GLY A 40 4.32 1.94 -1.09
N ALA A 41 3.30 1.39 -0.44
CA ALA A 41 2.01 1.04 -1.04
C ALA A 41 0.94 0.90 0.04
N GLY A 42 -0.33 1.08 -0.35
CA GLY A 42 -1.48 0.87 0.53
C GLY A 42 -1.52 -0.53 1.15
N THR A 43 -1.00 -1.54 0.46
CA THR A 43 -0.88 -2.92 0.94
C THR A 43 -0.10 -3.05 2.25
N PHE A 44 0.83 -2.15 2.55
CA PHE A 44 1.60 -2.16 3.80
C PHE A 44 0.78 -1.74 5.02
N ASN A 45 -0.38 -1.11 4.85
CA ASN A 45 -1.25 -0.82 5.98
C ASN A 45 -1.69 -2.13 6.66
N PRO A 46 -1.67 -2.22 8.01
CA PRO A 46 -2.13 -3.39 8.76
C PRO A 46 -3.55 -3.83 8.40
N HIS A 47 -4.43 -2.92 7.99
CA HIS A 47 -5.78 -3.24 7.52
C HIS A 47 -5.80 -4.11 6.27
N THR A 48 -4.75 -4.07 5.45
CA THR A 48 -4.57 -4.97 4.31
C THR A 48 -3.67 -6.14 4.68
N PHE A 49 -2.40 -5.90 4.95
CA PHE A 49 -1.40 -6.96 5.07
C PHE A 49 -1.71 -7.96 6.19
N LEU A 50 -1.95 -7.47 7.42
CA LEU A 50 -2.20 -8.38 8.55
C LEU A 50 -3.58 -9.02 8.48
N ARG A 51 -4.57 -8.36 7.87
CA ARG A 51 -5.92 -8.88 7.72
C ARG A 51 -6.09 -9.81 6.52
N ALA A 52 -5.22 -9.74 5.53
CA ALA A 52 -5.18 -10.72 4.44
C ALA A 52 -4.84 -12.13 4.94
N ILE A 53 -4.08 -12.23 6.04
CA ILE A 53 -3.71 -13.48 6.70
C ILE A 53 -4.88 -13.96 7.57
N GLY A 54 -5.06 -15.28 7.65
CA GLY A 54 -6.09 -15.90 8.49
C GLY A 54 -7.46 -16.08 7.79
N PRO A 55 -8.41 -16.79 8.41
CA PRO A 55 -9.69 -17.15 7.81
C PRO A 55 -10.78 -16.09 7.98
N GLU A 56 -10.60 -15.08 8.84
CA GLU A 56 -11.66 -14.15 9.20
C GLU A 56 -12.05 -13.28 8.00
N PRO A 57 -13.35 -13.12 7.71
CA PRO A 57 -13.82 -12.17 6.71
C PRO A 57 -13.43 -10.73 7.06
N TRP A 58 -13.07 -9.95 6.04
CA TRP A 58 -12.67 -8.57 6.25
C TRP A 58 -12.88 -7.72 4.99
N ASN A 59 -13.64 -6.64 5.11
CA ASN A 59 -13.84 -5.68 4.04
C ASN A 59 -13.47 -4.28 4.55
N VAL A 60 -12.53 -3.62 3.88
CA VAL A 60 -12.07 -2.28 4.25
C VAL A 60 -11.71 -1.48 3.02
N ALA A 61 -11.92 -0.17 3.08
CA ALA A 61 -11.47 0.78 2.08
C ALA A 61 -10.88 2.01 2.77
N TYR A 62 -9.77 2.55 2.27
CA TYR A 62 -9.09 3.70 2.85
C TYR A 62 -8.15 4.37 1.85
N CYS A 63 -7.85 5.65 2.10
CA CYS A 63 -6.81 6.37 1.38
C CYS A 63 -5.48 6.23 2.11
N GLU A 64 -4.43 5.78 1.41
CA GLU A 64 -3.07 5.66 1.94
C GLU A 64 -2.10 6.53 1.15
N PRO A 65 -1.52 7.57 1.75
CA PRO A 65 -0.39 8.29 1.16
C PRO A 65 0.81 7.36 1.04
N SER A 66 1.19 7.01 -0.18
CA SER A 66 2.31 6.10 -0.45
C SER A 66 3.55 6.88 -0.83
N ARG A 67 4.72 6.46 -0.33
CA ARG A 67 6.00 7.13 -0.57
C ARG A 67 6.99 6.20 -1.24
N ARG A 68 7.52 6.64 -2.38
CA ARG A 68 8.54 5.94 -3.17
C ARG A 68 9.71 6.87 -3.45
N PRO A 69 10.72 6.93 -2.58
CA PRO A 69 11.86 7.84 -2.67
C PRO A 69 12.54 7.85 -4.05
N THR A 70 12.68 6.69 -4.69
CA THR A 70 13.31 6.54 -6.02
C THR A 70 12.50 7.13 -7.17
N ASP A 71 11.21 7.40 -6.95
CA ASP A 71 10.29 8.00 -7.94
C ASP A 71 10.31 9.53 -7.94
N GLY A 72 11.06 10.16 -7.04
CA GLY A 72 11.23 11.61 -6.98
C GLY A 72 11.68 12.20 -8.33
N ARG A 73 11.10 13.36 -8.68
CA ARG A 73 11.42 14.11 -9.92
C ARG A 73 11.43 15.62 -9.66
N TYR A 74 11.75 16.04 -8.44
CA TYR A 74 11.87 17.44 -8.03
C TYR A 74 10.63 18.31 -8.30
N GLY A 75 9.45 17.70 -8.41
CA GLY A 75 8.22 18.42 -8.75
C GLY A 75 8.16 18.93 -10.19
N GLU A 76 9.00 18.39 -11.08
CA GLU A 76 9.12 18.82 -12.48
C GLU A 76 8.45 17.83 -13.45
N ASN A 77 8.07 16.64 -13.00
CA ASN A 77 7.40 15.65 -13.85
C ASN A 77 5.89 15.69 -13.64
N PRO A 78 5.09 15.77 -14.72
CA PRO A 78 3.65 15.99 -14.63
C PRO A 78 2.84 14.80 -14.08
N ASN A 79 3.42 13.59 -14.05
CA ASN A 79 2.66 12.37 -13.69
C ASN A 79 3.45 11.37 -12.82
N ARG A 80 4.67 11.69 -12.39
CA ARG A 80 5.46 10.85 -11.48
C ARG A 80 5.87 11.63 -10.23
N LEU A 81 5.46 11.11 -9.09
CA LEU A 81 5.62 11.70 -7.76
C LEU A 81 6.30 10.69 -6.84
N GLN A 82 7.12 11.18 -5.88
CA GLN A 82 7.63 10.33 -4.82
C GLN A 82 6.60 10.10 -3.71
N SER A 83 5.58 10.98 -3.59
CA SER A 83 4.45 10.82 -2.67
C SER A 83 3.14 11.00 -3.44
N PHE A 84 2.27 10.00 -3.37
CA PHE A 84 0.98 9.99 -4.07
C PHE A 84 -0.05 9.22 -3.25
N HIS A 85 -1.33 9.38 -3.61
CA HIS A 85 -2.42 8.79 -2.86
C HIS A 85 -2.94 7.52 -3.55
N GLN A 86 -2.92 6.41 -2.83
CA GLN A 86 -3.59 5.19 -3.24
C GLN A 86 -4.89 5.02 -2.46
N TYR A 87 -6.00 4.82 -3.16
CA TYR A 87 -7.22 4.36 -2.52
C TYR A 87 -7.23 2.85 -2.55
N GLN A 88 -7.18 2.24 -1.37
CA GLN A 88 -7.00 0.80 -1.16
C GLN A 88 -8.30 0.16 -0.73
N VAL A 89 -8.66 -0.95 -1.36
CA VAL A 89 -9.84 -1.75 -1.00
C VAL A 89 -9.42 -3.20 -0.85
N ILE A 90 -9.87 -3.84 0.23
CA ILE A 90 -9.74 -5.28 0.45
C ILE A 90 -11.12 -5.88 0.67
N LEU A 91 -11.43 -6.92 -0.09
CA LEU A 91 -12.61 -7.74 0.07
C LEU A 91 -12.20 -9.19 0.35
N LYS A 92 -12.50 -9.68 1.54
CA LYS A 92 -12.12 -11.02 2.00
C LYS A 92 -13.32 -11.76 2.64
N PRO A 93 -13.77 -12.90 2.10
CA PRO A 93 -13.31 -13.50 0.85
C PRO A 93 -13.59 -12.60 -0.36
N SER A 94 -12.79 -12.76 -1.42
CA SER A 94 -13.06 -12.05 -2.67
C SER A 94 -14.43 -12.46 -3.24
N PRO A 95 -15.35 -11.52 -3.49
CA PRO A 95 -16.59 -11.84 -4.19
C PRO A 95 -16.33 -12.24 -5.65
N LEU A 96 -17.20 -13.08 -6.22
CA LEU A 96 -17.05 -13.53 -7.61
C LEU A 96 -17.20 -12.38 -8.61
N GLU A 97 -18.03 -11.41 -8.28
CA GLU A 97 -18.35 -10.22 -9.09
C GLU A 97 -17.46 -9.01 -8.84
N ILE A 98 -16.30 -9.20 -8.22
CA ILE A 98 -15.40 -8.08 -7.80
C ILE A 98 -14.99 -7.18 -8.98
N GLN A 99 -14.86 -7.72 -10.20
CA GLN A 99 -14.54 -6.93 -11.39
C GLN A 99 -15.69 -6.00 -11.77
N GLU A 100 -16.94 -6.49 -11.73
CA GLU A 100 -18.12 -5.67 -11.97
C GLU A 100 -18.27 -4.60 -10.88
N LEU A 101 -18.02 -4.97 -9.62
CA LEU A 101 -18.06 -4.04 -8.50
C LEU A 101 -17.00 -2.92 -8.65
N TYR A 102 -15.82 -3.26 -9.17
CA TYR A 102 -14.80 -2.27 -9.53
C TYR A 102 -15.30 -1.32 -10.64
N LEU A 103 -15.88 -1.88 -11.72
CA LEU A 103 -16.43 -1.07 -12.81
C LEU A 103 -17.59 -0.18 -12.32
N ASP A 104 -18.42 -0.67 -11.39
CA ASP A 104 -19.49 0.13 -10.76
C ASP A 104 -18.91 1.29 -9.95
N SER A 105 -17.76 1.10 -9.30
CA SER A 105 -17.08 2.20 -8.62
C SER A 105 -16.64 3.30 -9.59
N LEU A 106 -16.16 2.94 -10.79
CA LEU A 106 -15.86 3.91 -11.85
C LEU A 106 -17.10 4.63 -12.37
N ARG A 107 -18.25 3.92 -12.52
CA ARG A 107 -19.55 4.53 -12.86
C ARG A 107 -19.97 5.55 -11.80
N ALA A 108 -19.76 5.25 -10.51
CA ALA A 108 -20.05 6.19 -9.43
C ALA A 108 -19.18 7.46 -9.49
N LEU A 109 -17.98 7.36 -10.10
CA LEU A 109 -17.11 8.51 -10.39
C LEU A 109 -17.51 9.25 -11.69
N GLY A 110 -18.58 8.82 -12.39
CA GLY A 110 -19.02 9.44 -13.62
C GLY A 110 -18.37 8.90 -14.90
N THR A 111 -17.47 7.92 -14.79
CA THR A 111 -16.89 7.22 -15.95
C THR A 111 -17.82 6.09 -16.38
N ASP A 112 -18.21 6.09 -17.66
CA ASP A 112 -19.04 5.03 -18.23
C ASP A 112 -18.13 4.00 -18.93
N PRO A 113 -17.96 2.78 -18.37
CA PRO A 113 -17.10 1.78 -18.97
C PRO A 113 -17.47 1.41 -20.42
N GLN A 114 -18.68 1.68 -20.85
CA GLN A 114 -19.11 1.40 -22.23
C GLN A 114 -18.67 2.47 -23.23
N GLN A 115 -18.25 3.64 -22.76
CA GLN A 115 -17.81 4.75 -23.60
C GLN A 115 -16.30 4.91 -23.66
N HIS A 116 -15.57 4.06 -22.91
CA HIS A 116 -14.12 4.14 -22.75
C HIS A 116 -13.44 2.79 -23.01
N ASP A 117 -12.19 2.83 -23.44
CA ASP A 117 -11.36 1.64 -23.59
C ASP A 117 -10.78 1.25 -22.23
N ILE A 118 -11.47 0.34 -21.54
CA ILE A 118 -11.01 -0.21 -20.26
C ILE A 118 -10.41 -1.59 -20.52
N ARG A 119 -9.13 -1.74 -20.15
CA ARG A 119 -8.37 -2.98 -20.32
C ARG A 119 -7.85 -3.49 -18.99
N PHE A 120 -8.03 -4.79 -18.75
CA PHE A 120 -7.36 -5.53 -17.70
C PHE A 120 -6.14 -6.22 -18.33
N VAL A 121 -4.96 -5.69 -18.05
CA VAL A 121 -3.69 -6.22 -18.56
C VAL A 121 -3.03 -7.05 -17.49
N GLU A 122 -2.74 -8.31 -17.76
CA GLU A 122 -2.13 -9.24 -16.80
C GLU A 122 -0.81 -8.67 -16.27
N ASP A 123 -0.69 -8.58 -14.96
CA ASP A 123 0.46 -8.08 -14.24
C ASP A 123 0.45 -8.63 -12.81
N ASP A 124 1.12 -9.75 -12.61
CA ASP A 124 1.22 -10.37 -11.30
C ASP A 124 1.96 -9.45 -10.32
N TRP A 125 1.34 -9.23 -9.18
CA TRP A 125 1.89 -8.37 -8.16
C TRP A 125 2.71 -9.16 -7.15
N GLU A 126 3.88 -8.62 -6.76
CA GLU A 126 4.69 -9.17 -5.69
C GLU A 126 5.33 -8.10 -4.82
N SER A 127 5.54 -8.44 -3.55
CA SER A 127 6.30 -7.64 -2.59
C SER A 127 7.23 -8.56 -1.80
N PRO A 128 8.52 -8.61 -2.14
CA PRO A 128 9.50 -9.40 -1.39
C PRO A 128 9.57 -8.98 0.09
N THR A 129 9.44 -7.69 0.39
CA THR A 129 9.45 -7.17 1.77
C THR A 129 8.31 -7.76 2.61
N LEU A 130 7.13 -7.91 2.03
CA LEU A 130 5.97 -8.48 2.70
C LEU A 130 5.90 -10.02 2.59
N GLY A 131 6.79 -10.64 1.81
CA GLY A 131 6.66 -12.06 1.46
C GLY A 131 5.28 -12.35 0.86
N ALA A 132 4.81 -11.44 0.01
CA ALA A 132 3.46 -11.46 -0.54
C ALA A 132 3.50 -11.47 -2.07
N TRP A 133 2.55 -12.18 -2.68
CA TRP A 133 2.31 -12.16 -4.11
C TRP A 133 0.85 -12.49 -4.42
N GLY A 134 0.41 -12.11 -5.61
CA GLY A 134 -0.93 -12.41 -6.09
C GLY A 134 -1.05 -12.32 -7.60
N LEU A 135 -2.04 -13.02 -8.14
CA LEU A 135 -2.46 -12.91 -9.52
C LEU A 135 -3.07 -11.52 -9.72
N GLY A 136 -2.60 -10.77 -10.70
CA GLY A 136 -2.95 -9.37 -10.82
C GLY A 136 -3.16 -8.88 -12.24
N TRP A 137 -3.76 -7.72 -12.32
CA TRP A 137 -4.00 -6.96 -13.55
C TRP A 137 -3.82 -5.48 -13.29
N GLN A 138 -3.12 -4.81 -14.19
CA GLN A 138 -3.23 -3.37 -14.32
C GLN A 138 -4.57 -3.04 -15.00
N VAL A 139 -5.29 -2.06 -14.49
CA VAL A 139 -6.48 -1.54 -15.15
C VAL A 139 -6.12 -0.25 -15.85
N TRP A 140 -6.29 -0.26 -17.17
CA TRP A 140 -6.01 0.87 -18.05
C TRP A 140 -7.31 1.50 -18.52
N LEU A 141 -7.39 2.81 -18.49
CA LEU A 141 -8.50 3.63 -18.99
C LEU A 141 -7.96 4.55 -20.10
N ASP A 142 -8.43 4.35 -21.33
CA ASP A 142 -8.02 5.11 -22.51
C ASP A 142 -6.50 5.27 -22.66
N GLY A 143 -5.75 4.21 -22.32
CA GLY A 143 -4.29 4.18 -22.43
C GLY A 143 -3.51 4.66 -21.20
N LEU A 144 -4.19 5.06 -20.12
CA LEU A 144 -3.59 5.40 -18.84
C LEU A 144 -3.89 4.30 -17.80
N GLU A 145 -2.85 3.76 -17.17
CA GLU A 145 -3.00 2.86 -16.03
C GLU A 145 -3.54 3.64 -14.83
N ILE A 146 -4.70 3.24 -14.33
CA ILE A 146 -5.39 3.93 -13.22
C ILE A 146 -5.48 3.11 -11.94
N SER A 147 -5.38 1.78 -12.02
CA SER A 147 -5.51 0.90 -10.85
C SER A 147 -4.73 -0.40 -11.03
N GLN A 148 -4.36 -0.99 -9.90
CA GLN A 148 -3.90 -2.37 -9.79
C GLN A 148 -5.00 -3.20 -9.12
N PHE A 149 -5.30 -4.36 -9.68
CA PHE A 149 -6.24 -5.35 -9.17
C PHE A 149 -5.51 -6.64 -8.87
N THR A 150 -5.64 -7.19 -7.66
CA THR A 150 -4.85 -8.36 -7.23
C THR A 150 -5.69 -9.35 -6.44
N TYR A 151 -5.57 -10.63 -6.75
CA TYR A 151 -6.02 -11.72 -5.88
C TYR A 151 -4.84 -12.26 -5.08
N PHE A 152 -4.78 -11.98 -3.78
CA PHE A 152 -3.69 -12.43 -2.92
C PHE A 152 -3.64 -13.95 -2.84
N GLN A 153 -2.51 -14.51 -3.25
CA GLN A 153 -2.22 -15.93 -3.11
C GLN A 153 -1.43 -16.20 -1.83
N GLN A 154 -0.52 -15.30 -1.49
CA GLN A 154 0.35 -15.45 -0.33
C GLN A 154 0.61 -14.09 0.34
N CYS A 155 0.63 -14.06 1.66
CA CYS A 155 1.02 -12.92 2.48
C CYS A 155 1.88 -13.39 3.66
N GLY A 156 3.03 -12.74 3.88
CA GLY A 156 3.95 -13.13 4.93
C GLY A 156 4.49 -14.56 4.77
N GLY A 157 4.55 -15.07 3.55
CA GLY A 157 4.94 -16.45 3.27
C GLY A 157 3.85 -17.50 3.53
N TYR A 158 2.62 -17.09 3.89
CA TYR A 158 1.47 -17.99 4.11
C TYR A 158 0.46 -17.89 2.98
N ASP A 159 -0.08 -19.03 2.58
CA ASP A 159 -1.20 -19.07 1.64
C ASP A 159 -2.42 -18.34 2.21
N CYS A 160 -3.01 -17.46 1.43
CA CYS A 160 -4.23 -16.74 1.80
C CYS A 160 -5.44 -17.68 1.64
N LYS A 161 -6.12 -17.96 2.76
CA LYS A 161 -7.34 -18.79 2.80
C LYS A 161 -8.34 -18.21 3.78
N PRO A 162 -9.46 -17.61 3.30
CA PRO A 162 -9.83 -17.44 1.88
C PRO A 162 -8.95 -16.41 1.16
N ILE A 163 -8.94 -16.47 -0.18
CA ILE A 163 -8.32 -15.48 -1.04
C ILE A 163 -9.07 -14.15 -0.90
N SER A 164 -8.33 -13.05 -0.77
CA SER A 164 -8.86 -11.69 -0.82
C SER A 164 -8.61 -11.05 -2.18
N GLY A 165 -9.55 -10.23 -2.62
CA GLY A 165 -9.37 -9.30 -3.73
C GLY A 165 -8.91 -7.95 -3.21
N GLU A 166 -7.87 -7.40 -3.82
CA GLU A 166 -7.34 -6.06 -3.57
C GLU A 166 -7.57 -5.19 -4.78
N LEU A 167 -8.07 -3.97 -4.55
CA LEU A 167 -8.17 -2.92 -5.56
C LEU A 167 -7.36 -1.72 -5.08
N THR A 168 -6.40 -1.29 -5.88
CA THR A 168 -5.52 -0.16 -5.57
C THR A 168 -5.69 0.91 -6.64
N TYR A 169 -6.43 1.96 -6.33
CA TYR A 169 -6.67 3.08 -7.24
C TYR A 169 -5.56 4.11 -7.12
N GLY A 170 -4.99 4.54 -8.23
CA GLY A 170 -4.09 5.70 -8.31
C GLY A 170 -4.88 6.99 -8.42
N LEU A 171 -5.11 7.68 -7.29
CA LEU A 171 -6.06 8.80 -7.23
C LEU A 171 -5.65 9.97 -8.13
N GLU A 172 -4.36 10.30 -8.21
CA GLU A 172 -3.87 11.37 -9.06
C GLU A 172 -4.16 11.10 -10.54
N ARG A 173 -3.91 9.86 -11.00
CA ARG A 173 -4.16 9.49 -12.40
C ARG A 173 -5.64 9.51 -12.74
N ILE A 174 -6.49 9.02 -11.85
CA ILE A 174 -7.95 9.10 -12.02
C ILE A 174 -8.40 10.56 -12.04
N ALA A 175 -7.90 11.40 -11.12
CA ALA A 175 -8.23 12.82 -11.08
C ALA A 175 -7.78 13.55 -12.35
N MET A 176 -6.56 13.28 -12.85
CA MET A 176 -6.06 13.83 -14.11
C MET A 176 -7.01 13.50 -15.26
N TYR A 177 -7.41 12.24 -15.35
CA TYR A 177 -8.36 11.79 -16.34
C TYR A 177 -9.72 12.50 -16.23
N LEU A 178 -10.31 12.53 -15.03
CA LEU A 178 -11.65 13.09 -14.81
C LEU A 178 -11.70 14.62 -14.96
N GLN A 179 -10.60 15.32 -14.70
CA GLN A 179 -10.47 16.76 -14.83
C GLN A 179 -9.87 17.21 -16.17
N ASP A 180 -9.57 16.28 -17.08
CA ASP A 180 -8.92 16.55 -18.38
C ASP A 180 -7.64 17.38 -18.21
N LYS A 181 -6.70 16.85 -17.39
CA LYS A 181 -5.41 17.48 -17.08
C LYS A 181 -4.26 16.56 -17.43
N ASP A 182 -3.25 17.12 -18.09
CA ASP A 182 -2.00 16.41 -18.44
C ASP A 182 -0.91 16.57 -17.35
N ASP A 183 -1.12 17.49 -16.39
CA ASP A 183 -0.21 17.76 -15.30
C ASP A 183 -0.92 17.65 -13.96
N VAL A 184 -0.41 16.81 -13.08
CA VAL A 184 -0.95 16.55 -11.74
C VAL A 184 -1.00 17.84 -10.90
N TYR A 185 -0.07 18.76 -11.10
CA TYR A 185 -0.01 20.02 -10.34
C TYR A 185 -1.11 21.02 -10.75
N GLU A 186 -1.75 20.81 -11.90
CA GLU A 186 -2.88 21.62 -12.37
C GLU A 186 -4.24 21.12 -11.89
N LEU A 187 -4.28 19.97 -11.18
CA LEU A 187 -5.53 19.42 -10.64
C LEU A 187 -6.17 20.41 -9.64
N GLU A 188 -7.48 20.54 -9.72
CA GLU A 188 -8.26 21.15 -8.65
C GLU A 188 -8.32 20.19 -7.45
N TYR A 189 -7.61 20.58 -6.36
CA TYR A 189 -7.56 19.75 -5.16
C TYR A 189 -8.85 19.85 -4.35
N GLY A 190 -9.29 21.09 -4.08
CA GLY A 190 -10.51 21.40 -3.36
C GLY A 190 -10.49 22.83 -2.84
N ALA A 191 -11.66 23.41 -2.58
CA ALA A 191 -11.81 24.76 -2.05
C ALA A 191 -11.09 25.86 -2.87
N GLY A 192 -10.91 25.66 -4.18
CA GLY A 192 -10.23 26.60 -5.06
C GLY A 192 -8.71 26.54 -4.98
N VAL A 193 -8.15 25.48 -4.37
CA VAL A 193 -6.69 25.26 -4.24
C VAL A 193 -6.27 24.19 -5.23
N LYS A 194 -5.18 24.39 -5.95
CA LYS A 194 -4.59 23.40 -6.84
C LYS A 194 -3.71 22.39 -6.10
N TYR A 195 -3.59 21.19 -6.66
CA TYR A 195 -2.72 20.12 -6.15
C TYR A 195 -1.25 20.60 -6.03
N GLY A 196 -0.77 21.34 -7.02
CA GLY A 196 0.58 21.91 -7.02
C GLY A 196 0.85 22.86 -5.87
N GLU A 197 -0.13 23.66 -5.47
CA GLU A 197 0.01 24.57 -4.34
C GLU A 197 0.24 23.84 -3.01
N VAL A 198 -0.27 22.61 -2.90
CA VAL A 198 -0.14 21.77 -1.70
C VAL A 198 1.11 20.90 -1.74
N PHE A 199 1.42 20.27 -2.89
CA PHE A 199 2.38 19.16 -2.94
C PHE A 199 3.65 19.42 -3.75
N GLN A 200 3.66 20.36 -4.73
CA GLN A 200 4.81 20.53 -5.62
C GLN A 200 6.10 20.93 -4.89
N ARG A 201 5.99 21.84 -3.92
CA ARG A 201 7.15 22.24 -3.09
C ARG A 201 7.65 21.06 -2.25
N SER A 202 6.75 20.27 -1.69
CA SER A 202 7.08 19.05 -0.96
C SER A 202 7.81 18.03 -1.85
N GLU A 203 7.37 17.83 -3.08
CA GLU A 203 8.03 16.94 -4.05
C GLU A 203 9.47 17.37 -4.34
N TRP A 204 9.72 18.69 -4.47
CA TRP A 204 11.07 19.19 -4.66
C TRP A 204 11.95 18.94 -3.42
N GLU A 205 11.46 19.25 -2.23
CA GLU A 205 12.21 19.10 -0.98
C GLU A 205 12.53 17.63 -0.68
N TRP A 206 11.54 16.73 -0.83
CA TRP A 206 11.74 15.31 -0.62
C TRP A 206 12.63 14.67 -1.68
N SER A 207 12.57 15.09 -2.95
CA SER A 207 13.51 14.64 -3.97
C SER A 207 14.95 15.05 -3.62
N THR A 208 15.13 16.31 -3.22
CA THR A 208 16.45 16.80 -2.75
C THR A 208 16.95 16.02 -1.54
N PHE A 209 16.09 15.76 -0.56
CA PHE A 209 16.44 14.94 0.59
C PHE A 209 16.82 13.53 0.17
N ASN A 210 15.97 12.85 -0.58
CA ASN A 210 16.13 11.45 -0.94
C ASN A 210 17.37 11.19 -1.82
N PHE A 211 17.70 12.09 -2.75
CA PHE A 211 18.80 11.89 -3.69
C PHE A 211 20.11 12.54 -3.26
N GLU A 212 20.08 13.63 -2.46
CA GLU A 212 21.25 14.44 -2.21
C GLU A 212 21.62 14.58 -0.74
N ARG A 213 20.63 14.70 0.17
CA ARG A 213 20.86 15.18 1.54
C ARG A 213 20.73 14.14 2.63
N ALA A 214 19.98 13.05 2.40
CA ALA A 214 19.84 12.01 3.42
C ALA A 214 21.21 11.46 3.82
N ASP A 215 21.52 11.47 5.12
CA ASP A 215 22.77 10.96 5.69
C ASP A 215 22.74 9.44 5.67
N VAL A 216 23.58 8.84 4.83
CA VAL A 216 23.65 7.39 4.62
C VAL A 216 24.00 6.63 5.90
N GLU A 217 25.02 7.08 6.64
CA GLU A 217 25.46 6.38 7.86
C GLU A 217 24.38 6.45 8.95
N GLN A 218 23.69 7.59 9.07
CA GLN A 218 22.60 7.76 10.02
C GLN A 218 21.42 6.85 9.67
N HIS A 219 21.04 6.77 8.39
CA HIS A 219 19.92 5.91 7.95
C HIS A 219 20.26 4.43 8.11
N GLN A 220 21.50 4.02 7.89
CA GLN A 220 21.94 2.65 8.18
C GLN A 220 21.84 2.31 9.67
N ARG A 221 22.31 3.22 10.56
CA ARG A 221 22.14 3.03 12.01
C ARG A 221 20.67 2.93 12.42
N HIS A 222 19.80 3.80 11.88
CA HIS A 222 18.37 3.75 12.17
C HIS A 222 17.74 2.43 11.68
N PHE A 223 18.16 1.93 10.51
CA PHE A 223 17.72 0.63 10.01
C PHE A 223 18.08 -0.49 10.99
N ASP A 224 19.35 -0.57 11.42
CA ASP A 224 19.82 -1.58 12.36
C ASP A 224 19.11 -1.49 13.72
N ASP A 225 18.82 -0.27 14.19
CA ASP A 225 18.10 -0.04 15.45
C ASP A 225 16.65 -0.51 15.36
N HIS A 226 15.93 -0.19 14.28
CA HIS A 226 14.57 -0.66 14.04
C HIS A 226 14.50 -2.17 13.85
N GLU A 227 15.44 -2.78 13.13
CA GLU A 227 15.52 -4.25 13.02
C GLU A 227 15.69 -4.90 14.40
N ARG A 228 16.62 -4.39 15.21
CA ARG A 228 16.88 -4.91 16.56
C ARG A 228 15.65 -4.77 17.45
N GLU A 229 14.98 -3.62 17.44
CA GLU A 229 13.76 -3.40 18.23
C GLU A 229 12.63 -4.33 17.78
N CYS A 230 12.45 -4.52 16.48
CA CYS A 230 11.48 -5.48 15.95
C CYS A 230 11.71 -6.89 16.52
N LEU A 231 12.95 -7.37 16.48
CA LEU A 231 13.29 -8.70 17.00
C LEU A 231 13.01 -8.79 18.51
N GLN A 232 13.32 -7.76 19.29
CA GLN A 232 13.04 -7.72 20.73
C GLN A 232 11.53 -7.75 21.02
N LEU A 233 10.74 -6.95 20.29
CA LEU A 233 9.28 -6.90 20.43
C LEU A 233 8.62 -8.24 20.11
N LEU A 234 9.18 -8.99 19.18
CA LEU A 234 8.76 -10.36 18.87
C LEU A 234 9.30 -11.42 19.84
N GLY A 235 10.21 -11.07 20.74
CA GLY A 235 10.87 -12.01 21.65
C GLY A 235 11.87 -12.93 20.94
N LEU A 236 12.52 -12.44 19.90
CA LEU A 236 13.57 -13.14 19.16
C LEU A 236 14.95 -12.67 19.61
N SER A 237 15.97 -13.55 19.55
CA SER A 237 17.34 -13.16 19.78
C SER A 237 17.88 -12.31 18.61
N ASP A 238 18.72 -11.35 18.91
CA ASP A 238 19.46 -10.55 17.93
C ASP A 238 20.65 -11.34 17.30
N ARG A 239 20.94 -12.52 17.81
CA ARG A 239 22.04 -13.37 17.37
C ARG A 239 21.54 -14.63 16.69
N LYS A 240 22.00 -14.87 15.48
CA LYS A 240 21.72 -16.12 14.75
C LYS A 240 22.42 -17.29 15.46
N GLY A 241 21.66 -18.29 15.85
CA GLY A 241 22.15 -19.55 16.39
C GLY A 241 22.77 -20.48 15.33
N LYS A 242 23.10 -21.71 15.71
CA LYS A 242 23.58 -22.74 14.76
C LYS A 242 22.54 -22.93 13.63
N GLY A 243 22.99 -22.81 12.38
CA GLY A 243 22.13 -22.90 11.19
C GLY A 243 21.49 -21.59 10.75
N GLY A 244 21.93 -20.44 11.30
CA GLY A 244 21.49 -19.11 10.84
C GLY A 244 20.08 -18.70 11.29
N LYS A 245 19.40 -19.50 12.13
CA LYS A 245 18.05 -19.20 12.64
C LYS A 245 18.13 -18.37 13.92
N LEU A 246 17.20 -17.43 14.06
CA LEU A 246 16.98 -16.71 15.32
C LEU A 246 16.31 -17.63 16.35
N ALA A 247 16.67 -17.47 17.61
CA ALA A 247 16.08 -18.23 18.69
C ALA A 247 14.98 -17.40 19.38
N TRP A 248 13.88 -18.05 19.75
CA TRP A 248 12.86 -17.45 20.61
C TRP A 248 13.42 -17.31 22.03
N ILE A 249 13.42 -16.07 22.56
CA ILE A 249 13.74 -15.75 23.96
C ILE A 249 12.46 -15.73 24.78
N GLU A 250 11.40 -15.09 24.23
CA GLU A 250 10.07 -15.11 24.84
C GLU A 250 9.27 -16.31 24.33
N THR A 251 8.96 -17.21 25.24
CA THR A 251 8.23 -18.44 24.93
C THR A 251 6.71 -18.28 25.02
N ASP A 252 6.22 -17.23 25.71
CA ASP A 252 4.81 -16.93 25.78
C ASP A 252 4.38 -16.07 24.58
N PRO A 253 3.58 -16.60 23.65
CA PRO A 253 3.12 -15.84 22.50
C PRO A 253 2.33 -14.58 22.84
N LEU A 254 1.63 -14.57 23.98
CA LEU A 254 0.77 -13.45 24.40
C LEU A 254 1.58 -12.21 24.83
N LYS A 255 2.87 -12.38 25.07
CA LYS A 255 3.77 -11.28 25.41
C LYS A 255 4.45 -10.64 24.21
N ARG A 256 4.26 -11.18 23.01
CA ARG A 256 4.84 -10.67 21.78
C ARG A 256 4.01 -9.50 21.26
N LEU A 257 4.68 -8.40 20.95
CA LEU A 257 4.03 -7.18 20.51
C LEU A 257 4.08 -7.06 18.97
N VAL A 258 3.16 -7.74 18.29
CA VAL A 258 3.19 -7.88 16.84
C VAL A 258 2.97 -6.57 16.11
N LEU A 259 2.00 -5.74 16.53
CA LEU A 259 1.72 -4.47 15.85
C LEU A 259 2.88 -3.47 15.98
N PRO A 260 3.44 -3.20 17.17
CA PRO A 260 4.66 -2.40 17.28
C PRO A 260 5.85 -2.97 16.51
N ALA A 261 6.01 -4.30 16.48
CA ALA A 261 7.07 -4.94 15.70
C ALA A 261 6.87 -4.71 14.18
N TYR A 262 5.63 -4.82 13.71
CA TYR A 262 5.30 -4.53 12.32
C TYR A 262 5.60 -3.07 11.94
N ASP A 263 5.33 -2.12 12.83
CA ASP A 263 5.70 -0.71 12.61
C ASP A 263 7.22 -0.54 12.40
N GLN A 264 8.05 -1.27 13.15
CA GLN A 264 9.51 -1.27 12.93
C GLN A 264 9.88 -1.85 11.56
N VAL A 265 9.16 -2.88 11.08
CA VAL A 265 9.34 -3.43 9.72
C VAL A 265 9.10 -2.36 8.66
N VAL A 266 7.99 -1.65 8.77
CA VAL A 266 7.60 -0.62 7.81
C VAL A 266 8.63 0.52 7.80
N LYS A 267 9.14 0.92 8.95
CA LYS A 267 10.24 1.90 9.06
C LYS A 267 11.52 1.41 8.38
N CYS A 268 11.90 0.15 8.59
CA CYS A 268 13.04 -0.44 7.86
C CYS A 268 12.84 -0.41 6.35
N SER A 269 11.64 -0.74 5.88
CA SER A 269 11.31 -0.68 4.44
C SER A 269 11.47 0.73 3.87
N HIS A 270 10.99 1.75 4.59
CA HIS A 270 11.16 3.14 4.17
C HIS A 270 12.63 3.56 4.14
N LEU A 271 13.39 3.26 5.21
CA LEU A 271 14.83 3.56 5.28
C LEU A 271 15.61 2.88 4.16
N PHE A 272 15.26 1.63 3.84
CA PHE A 272 15.84 0.92 2.70
C PHE A 272 15.60 1.68 1.39
N ASN A 273 14.37 2.14 1.13
CA ASN A 273 14.04 2.88 -0.07
C ASN A 273 14.77 4.24 -0.15
N VAL A 274 15.01 4.90 0.99
CA VAL A 274 15.82 6.13 1.04
C VAL A 274 17.29 5.82 0.75
N LEU A 275 17.85 4.77 1.33
CA LEU A 275 19.23 4.34 1.07
C LEU A 275 19.43 3.91 -0.39
N ASP A 276 18.42 3.27 -1.00
CA ASP A 276 18.42 2.91 -2.42
C ASP A 276 18.42 4.17 -3.29
N ALA A 277 17.56 5.14 -3.01
CA ALA A 277 17.53 6.43 -3.72
C ALA A 277 18.87 7.19 -3.59
N ARG A 278 19.56 7.07 -2.44
CA ARG A 278 20.92 7.62 -2.23
C ARG A 278 22.02 6.86 -2.99
N GLY A 279 21.68 5.72 -3.64
CA GLY A 279 22.67 4.85 -4.27
C GLY A 279 23.60 4.14 -3.28
N ALA A 280 23.19 4.04 -2.00
CA ALA A 280 24.00 3.46 -0.93
C ALA A 280 23.82 1.93 -0.80
N ILE A 281 22.84 1.36 -1.50
CA ILE A 281 22.55 -0.08 -1.47
C ILE A 281 23.02 -0.71 -2.77
N SER A 282 23.90 -1.72 -2.67
CA SER A 282 24.22 -2.57 -3.81
C SER A 282 23.11 -3.61 -4.02
N VAL A 283 22.94 -4.08 -5.25
CA VAL A 283 21.96 -5.14 -5.62
C VAL A 283 22.09 -6.38 -4.72
N THR A 284 23.31 -6.67 -4.23
CA THR A 284 23.58 -7.80 -3.34
C THR A 284 23.05 -7.60 -1.90
N VAL A 285 23.04 -6.37 -1.40
CA VAL A 285 22.52 -6.03 -0.05
C VAL A 285 21.00 -5.98 -0.05
N GLY A 286 20.40 -5.49 -1.14
CA GLY A 286 18.94 -5.49 -1.32
C GLY A 286 18.34 -6.89 -1.21
N GLY A 287 18.95 -7.88 -1.87
CA GLY A 287 18.55 -9.28 -1.78
C GLY A 287 18.66 -9.88 -0.37
N HIS A 288 19.64 -9.46 0.44
CA HIS A 288 19.81 -9.95 1.81
C HIS A 288 18.78 -9.38 2.79
N ALA A 289 18.48 -8.09 2.71
CA ALA A 289 17.48 -7.47 3.55
C ALA A 289 16.08 -8.08 3.27
N CYS A 290 15.69 -8.20 2.01
CA CYS A 290 14.43 -8.85 1.62
C CYS A 290 14.35 -10.33 2.05
N GLN A 291 15.44 -11.09 1.92
CA GLN A 291 15.49 -12.51 2.32
C GLN A 291 15.45 -12.70 3.85
N LEU A 292 16.06 -11.82 4.62
CA LEU A 292 15.97 -11.87 6.08
C LEU A 292 14.53 -11.70 6.55
N TRP A 293 13.74 -10.84 5.89
CA TRP A 293 12.36 -10.56 6.24
C TRP A 293 11.40 -11.69 5.82
N SER A 294 11.49 -12.17 4.60
CA SER A 294 10.63 -13.26 4.10
C SER A 294 10.83 -14.58 4.85
N HIS A 295 12.03 -14.85 5.37
CA HIS A 295 12.30 -16.07 6.14
C HIS A 295 12.00 -15.98 7.64
N GLN A 296 11.89 -14.78 8.21
CA GLN A 296 11.68 -14.59 9.66
C GLN A 296 10.21 -14.33 10.02
N PHE A 297 9.47 -13.67 9.15
CA PHE A 297 8.05 -13.37 9.35
C PHE A 297 7.13 -14.60 9.43
N PRO A 298 7.37 -15.71 8.71
CA PRO A 298 6.56 -16.91 8.87
C PRO A 298 6.39 -17.37 10.32
N HIS A 299 7.43 -17.21 11.15
CA HIS A 299 7.36 -17.64 12.54
C HIS A 299 6.66 -16.65 13.50
N ALA A 300 6.51 -15.38 13.12
CA ALA A 300 5.77 -14.39 13.90
C ALA A 300 4.25 -14.53 13.70
N HIS A 301 3.81 -14.95 12.53
CA HIS A 301 2.40 -14.99 12.12
C HIS A 301 1.58 -16.12 12.74
N THR A 302 2.16 -17.26 13.09
CA THR A 302 1.42 -18.33 13.82
C THR A 302 0.79 -17.82 15.12
N HIS A 303 1.18 -16.62 15.58
CA HIS A 303 0.73 -16.03 16.82
C HIS A 303 -0.22 -14.83 16.66
N VAL A 304 -0.25 -14.15 15.50
CA VAL A 304 -1.29 -13.16 15.17
C VAL A 304 -2.66 -13.84 15.18
N HIS A 305 -2.74 -15.05 14.66
CA HIS A 305 -3.94 -15.86 14.67
C HIS A 305 -4.49 -16.14 16.09
N ALA A 306 -3.62 -16.45 17.05
CA ALA A 306 -4.03 -16.71 18.43
C ALA A 306 -4.50 -15.44 19.17
N HIS A 307 -3.99 -14.25 18.79
CA HIS A 307 -4.38 -12.98 19.41
C HIS A 307 -5.70 -12.45 18.85
N THR A 308 -5.93 -12.55 17.55
CA THR A 308 -7.18 -12.09 16.92
C THR A 308 -8.38 -12.93 17.38
N ILE A 309 -8.21 -14.23 17.56
CA ILE A 309 -9.27 -15.13 18.05
C ILE A 309 -9.67 -14.84 19.50
N ARG A 310 -8.75 -14.34 20.36
CA ARG A 310 -9.06 -14.05 21.77
C ARG A 310 -9.61 -12.66 22.05
N MET A 311 -9.51 -11.71 21.12
CA MET A 311 -10.14 -10.39 21.30
C MET A 311 -11.63 -10.38 20.91
N HIS A 312 -12.17 -11.49 20.37
CA HIS A 312 -13.58 -11.64 20.00
C HIS A 312 -14.31 -12.72 20.81
N MET A 313 -13.73 -13.23 21.90
CA MET A 313 -14.39 -13.97 22.97
C MET A 313 -14.40 -13.11 24.26
#